data_eb91c582cc7764c8befd1cd1da4f3664
#
_entry.id   eb91c582cc7764c8befd1cd1da4f3664
#
_cell.length_a   1.000
_cell.length_b   1.000
_cell.length_c   1.000
_cell.angle_alpha   90.00
_cell.angle_beta   90.00
_cell.angle_gamma   90.00
#
_symmetry.space_group_name_H-M   'P 1'
#
loop_
_entity.id
_entity.type
_entity.pdbx_description
1 polymer ?
#
loop_
_entity_poly.entity_id
_entity_poly.type
_entity_poly.pdbx_seq_one_letter_code
_entity_poly.pdbx_strand_id
1 'polypeptide(L)'
;VDRKDGTIRNHPEATVTDLPGIYSLSPYSNEEIVTRDFLLDSKPTGIINIVDASNLERNLCLTMQLMELGIPMVLALNMMDEVRANGGSARVNELEEILGIPVVPISAAKNEGIDELISHAMHVAEFQEPPGRIDFCPDSKQEKDPIGAVHRCIHAAVHMLEPEAKAAGLPVRFAATKMIENDYLIEKEMRLSDEKKQAFQQIIAVMEKETGLDREAAIANMRFTFIENLCKKTLVRPHESKEHHRSMMIDRVLTGKYTAIP
;
A
#
# COMPACT_ATOMS: atom_id res chain seq x y z
N VAL A 1 -7.49 3.69 -21.41
CA VAL A 1 -6.15 3.71 -20.78
C VAL A 1 -5.30 2.69 -21.51
N ASP A 2 -4.18 3.13 -22.12
CA ASP A 2 -3.36 2.25 -22.95
C ASP A 2 -2.39 1.46 -22.03
N ARG A 3 -2.61 0.16 -21.96
CA ARG A 3 -1.66 -0.81 -21.42
C ARG A 3 -0.48 -0.91 -22.38
N LYS A 4 0.74 -0.92 -21.86
CA LYS A 4 1.95 -1.10 -22.65
C LYS A 4 2.73 -2.31 -22.14
N ASP A 5 3.00 -3.23 -23.04
CA ASP A 5 3.83 -4.40 -22.75
C ASP A 5 5.24 -4.21 -23.35
N GLY A 6 6.26 -4.63 -22.63
CA GLY A 6 7.65 -4.58 -23.05
C GLY A 6 8.46 -5.74 -22.47
N THR A 7 9.69 -5.91 -22.92
CA THR A 7 10.63 -6.89 -22.37
C THR A 7 11.71 -6.20 -21.54
N ILE A 8 12.19 -6.87 -20.51
CA ILE A 8 13.31 -6.38 -19.70
C ILE A 8 14.61 -6.57 -20.52
N ARG A 9 15.44 -5.52 -20.58
CA ARG A 9 16.77 -5.62 -21.20
C ARG A 9 17.57 -6.73 -20.51
N ASN A 10 18.20 -7.61 -21.27
CA ASN A 10 18.95 -8.79 -20.83
C ASN A 10 18.09 -9.94 -20.24
N HIS A 11 16.78 -9.79 -20.17
CA HIS A 11 15.82 -10.81 -19.73
C HIS A 11 14.67 -10.92 -20.73
N PRO A 12 14.93 -11.42 -21.96
CA PRO A 12 13.93 -11.48 -23.03
C PRO A 12 12.76 -12.42 -22.71
N GLU A 13 12.94 -13.32 -21.74
CA GLU A 13 11.92 -14.22 -21.20
C GLU A 13 10.88 -13.51 -20.32
N ALA A 14 11.21 -12.33 -19.80
CA ALA A 14 10.34 -11.57 -18.91
C ALA A 14 9.61 -10.46 -19.68
N THR A 15 8.29 -10.47 -19.58
CA THR A 15 7.41 -9.40 -20.08
C THR A 15 7.03 -8.48 -18.92
N VAL A 16 7.21 -7.19 -19.11
CA VAL A 16 6.74 -6.15 -18.17
C VAL A 16 5.53 -5.45 -18.77
N THR A 17 4.48 -5.34 -17.96
CA THR A 17 3.29 -4.58 -18.30
C THR A 17 3.27 -3.29 -17.50
N ASP A 18 3.28 -2.15 -18.19
CA ASP A 18 3.09 -0.84 -17.58
C ASP A 18 1.60 -0.61 -17.32
N LEU A 19 1.27 -0.37 -16.06
CA LEU A 19 -0.10 -0.10 -15.61
C LEU A 19 -0.26 1.37 -15.25
N PRO A 20 -1.47 1.92 -15.35
CA PRO A 20 -1.75 3.29 -14.95
C PRO A 20 -1.31 3.58 -13.52
N GLY A 21 -0.81 4.79 -13.27
CA GLY A 21 -0.51 5.26 -11.91
C GLY A 21 -1.79 5.42 -11.09
N ILE A 22 -1.86 4.69 -9.99
CA ILE A 22 -3.00 4.68 -9.08
C ILE A 22 -2.57 4.90 -7.63
N TYR A 23 -3.51 5.24 -6.77
CA TYR A 23 -3.27 5.39 -5.32
C TYR A 23 -3.99 4.34 -4.49
N SER A 24 -4.94 3.61 -5.06
CA SER A 24 -5.74 2.59 -4.39
C SER A 24 -6.19 1.52 -5.39
N LEU A 25 -6.55 0.34 -4.90
CA LEU A 25 -7.27 -0.69 -5.65
C LEU A 25 -8.79 -0.61 -5.46
N SER A 26 -9.30 0.49 -4.90
CA SER A 26 -10.74 0.74 -4.80
C SER A 26 -11.28 1.30 -6.12
N PRO A 27 -12.52 0.99 -6.50
CA PRO A 27 -13.07 1.29 -7.84
C PRO A 27 -13.55 2.75 -7.99
N TYR A 28 -12.69 3.73 -7.67
CA TYR A 28 -13.05 5.15 -7.76
C TYR A 28 -12.83 5.74 -9.15
N SER A 29 -11.85 5.23 -9.90
CA SER A 29 -11.54 5.66 -11.26
C SER A 29 -11.41 4.46 -12.21
N ASN A 30 -11.46 4.74 -13.52
CA ASN A 30 -11.28 3.71 -14.54
C ASN A 30 -9.86 3.09 -14.48
N GLU A 31 -8.86 3.90 -14.14
CA GLU A 31 -7.46 3.48 -14.01
C GLU A 31 -7.29 2.45 -12.89
N GLU A 32 -7.95 2.68 -11.76
CA GLU A 32 -7.94 1.77 -10.61
C GLU A 32 -8.66 0.45 -10.93
N ILE A 33 -9.80 0.52 -11.62
CA ILE A 33 -10.54 -0.66 -12.07
C ILE A 33 -9.69 -1.48 -13.04
N VAL A 34 -9.12 -0.86 -14.08
CA VAL A 34 -8.28 -1.55 -15.08
C VAL A 34 -7.07 -2.22 -14.43
N THR A 35 -6.38 -1.52 -13.54
CA THR A 35 -5.21 -2.07 -12.82
C THR A 35 -5.62 -3.24 -11.94
N ARG A 36 -6.70 -3.11 -11.17
CA ARG A 36 -7.19 -4.17 -10.29
C ARG A 36 -7.60 -5.40 -11.08
N ASP A 37 -8.41 -5.23 -12.11
CA ASP A 37 -8.90 -6.33 -12.94
C ASP A 37 -7.72 -7.06 -13.62
N PHE A 38 -6.70 -6.32 -14.07
CA PHE A 38 -5.48 -6.93 -14.58
C PHE A 38 -4.77 -7.81 -13.52
N LEU A 39 -4.62 -7.31 -12.29
CA LEU A 39 -3.95 -8.06 -11.23
C LEU A 39 -4.72 -9.32 -10.80
N LEU A 40 -6.06 -9.24 -10.77
CA LEU A 40 -6.93 -10.36 -10.38
C LEU A 40 -7.07 -11.41 -11.49
N ASP A 41 -7.25 -10.97 -12.74
CA ASP A 41 -7.53 -11.85 -13.87
C ASP A 41 -6.25 -12.44 -14.48
N SER A 42 -5.24 -11.59 -14.74
CA SER A 42 -4.00 -12.02 -15.41
C SER A 42 -3.02 -12.71 -14.45
N LYS A 43 -3.15 -12.51 -13.14
CA LYS A 43 -2.32 -13.11 -12.09
C LYS A 43 -0.83 -13.06 -12.46
N PRO A 44 -0.24 -11.86 -12.57
CA PRO A 44 1.16 -11.73 -12.95
C PRO A 44 2.07 -12.51 -12.00
N THR A 45 3.22 -12.99 -12.49
CA THR A 45 4.19 -13.75 -11.70
C THR A 45 4.88 -12.90 -10.62
N GLY A 46 4.87 -11.56 -10.78
CA GLY A 46 5.41 -10.64 -9.81
C GLY A 46 4.96 -9.21 -10.06
N ILE A 47 5.10 -8.36 -9.05
CA ILE A 47 4.77 -6.93 -9.09
C ILE A 47 6.04 -6.13 -8.73
N ILE A 48 6.36 -5.13 -9.54
CA ILE A 48 7.29 -4.06 -9.15
C ILE A 48 6.44 -2.86 -8.75
N ASN A 49 6.35 -2.59 -7.46
CA ASN A 49 5.64 -1.43 -6.95
C ASN A 49 6.61 -0.26 -6.77
N ILE A 50 6.46 0.77 -7.60
CA ILE A 50 7.32 1.96 -7.57
C ILE A 50 6.67 3.02 -6.69
N VAL A 51 7.39 3.44 -5.65
CA VAL A 51 6.93 4.46 -4.70
C VAL A 51 7.89 5.64 -4.66
N ASP A 52 7.37 6.81 -4.42
CA ASP A 52 8.14 8.02 -4.19
C ASP A 52 8.62 8.07 -2.73
N ALA A 53 9.94 7.95 -2.53
CA ALA A 53 10.57 7.98 -1.21
C ALA A 53 10.42 9.33 -0.50
N SER A 54 10.27 10.42 -1.24
CA SER A 54 10.06 11.75 -0.66
C SER A 54 8.65 11.91 -0.07
N ASN A 55 7.69 11.08 -0.53
CA ASN A 55 6.30 11.08 -0.11
C ASN A 55 5.79 9.66 0.21
N LEU A 56 6.59 8.90 0.95
CA LEU A 56 6.38 7.48 1.19
C LEU A 56 5.05 7.17 1.87
N GLU A 57 4.64 7.98 2.84
CA GLU A 57 3.40 7.79 3.61
C GLU A 57 2.16 7.68 2.70
N ARG A 58 2.09 8.51 1.67
CA ARG A 58 0.97 8.48 0.72
C ARG A 58 0.99 7.24 -0.17
N ASN A 59 2.17 6.79 -0.58
CA ASN A 59 2.33 5.69 -1.53
C ASN A 59 2.12 4.32 -0.89
N LEU A 60 2.45 4.16 0.39
CA LEU A 60 2.36 2.87 1.08
C LEU A 60 0.94 2.34 1.25
N CYS A 61 -0.09 3.18 1.17
CA CYS A 61 -1.48 2.71 1.19
C CYS A 61 -1.78 1.73 0.05
N LEU A 62 -1.32 2.03 -1.17
CA LEU A 62 -1.43 1.12 -2.30
C LEU A 62 -0.58 -0.13 -2.10
N THR A 63 0.66 0.04 -1.62
CA THR A 63 1.58 -1.07 -1.33
C THR A 63 0.92 -2.13 -0.44
N MET A 64 0.27 -1.69 0.65
CA MET A 64 -0.43 -2.61 1.56
C MET A 64 -1.56 -3.37 0.87
N GLN A 65 -2.33 -2.71 0.01
CA GLN A 65 -3.41 -3.35 -0.75
C GLN A 65 -2.86 -4.36 -1.79
N LEU A 66 -1.71 -4.07 -2.42
CA LEU A 66 -1.02 -4.99 -3.31
C LEU A 66 -0.51 -6.23 -2.56
N MET A 67 0.02 -6.05 -1.34
CA MET A 67 0.47 -7.16 -0.49
C MET A 67 -0.68 -8.10 -0.11
N GLU A 68 -1.89 -7.57 0.11
CA GLU A 68 -3.09 -8.37 0.40
C GLU A 68 -3.51 -9.29 -0.76
N LEU A 69 -3.04 -9.01 -2.00
CA LEU A 69 -3.24 -9.90 -3.15
C LEU A 69 -2.42 -11.20 -3.07
N GLY A 70 -1.34 -11.20 -2.29
CA GLY A 70 -0.45 -12.37 -2.16
C GLY A 70 0.41 -12.63 -3.39
N ILE A 71 0.47 -11.72 -4.35
CA ILE A 71 1.33 -11.83 -5.53
C ILE A 71 2.76 -11.47 -5.12
N PRO A 72 3.80 -12.23 -5.55
CA PRO A 72 5.19 -11.88 -5.32
C PRO A 72 5.48 -10.44 -5.72
N MET A 73 6.19 -9.68 -4.89
CA MET A 73 6.44 -8.28 -5.20
C MET A 73 7.73 -7.74 -4.63
N VAL A 74 8.24 -6.69 -5.29
CA VAL A 74 9.38 -5.87 -4.86
C VAL A 74 8.93 -4.42 -4.75
N LEU A 75 9.33 -3.73 -3.70
CA LEU A 75 9.13 -2.30 -3.52
C LEU A 75 10.33 -1.53 -4.07
N ALA A 76 10.14 -0.78 -5.15
CA ALA A 76 11.14 0.13 -5.69
C ALA A 76 10.99 1.51 -5.01
N LEU A 77 11.92 1.84 -4.12
CA LEU A 77 11.93 3.10 -3.39
C LEU A 77 12.62 4.17 -4.26
N ASN A 78 11.87 4.84 -5.12
CA ASN A 78 12.36 5.80 -6.10
C ASN A 78 12.58 7.20 -5.51
N MET A 79 13.25 8.07 -6.24
CA MET A 79 13.63 9.44 -5.86
C MET A 79 14.62 9.50 -4.68
N MET A 80 15.43 8.46 -4.49
CA MET A 80 16.42 8.42 -3.41
C MET A 80 17.52 9.47 -3.55
N ASP A 81 17.76 9.95 -4.75
CA ASP A 81 18.64 11.09 -5.01
C ASP A 81 18.09 12.41 -4.41
N GLU A 82 16.79 12.64 -4.50
CA GLU A 82 16.13 13.81 -3.88
C GLU A 82 16.14 13.70 -2.35
N VAL A 83 15.82 12.50 -1.83
CA VAL A 83 15.89 12.25 -0.37
C VAL A 83 17.29 12.55 0.17
N ARG A 84 18.35 12.04 -0.52
CA ARG A 84 19.74 12.30 -0.14
C ARG A 84 20.15 13.76 -0.31
N ALA A 85 19.73 14.41 -1.40
CA ALA A 85 20.01 15.84 -1.64
C ALA A 85 19.42 16.74 -0.54
N ASN A 86 18.27 16.36 0.00
CA ASN A 86 17.62 17.03 1.12
C ASN A 86 18.19 16.61 2.49
N GLY A 87 19.25 15.79 2.54
CA GLY A 87 19.88 15.32 3.77
C GLY A 87 19.11 14.24 4.53
N GLY A 88 18.11 13.64 3.89
CA GLY A 88 17.35 12.49 4.41
C GLY A 88 18.00 11.16 4.08
N SER A 89 17.50 10.10 4.68
CA SER A 89 17.83 8.71 4.35
C SER A 89 16.68 7.78 4.68
N ALA A 90 16.67 6.58 4.08
CA ALA A 90 15.75 5.52 4.41
C ALA A 90 16.54 4.31 4.94
N ARG A 91 16.04 3.68 5.98
CA ARG A 91 16.58 2.45 6.56
C ARG A 91 15.95 1.27 5.82
N VAL A 92 16.52 0.93 4.67
CA VAL A 92 15.98 -0.06 3.74
C VAL A 92 15.78 -1.42 4.40
N ASN A 93 16.78 -1.93 5.12
CA ASN A 93 16.68 -3.23 5.80
C ASN A 93 15.55 -3.30 6.83
N GLU A 94 15.32 -2.20 7.57
CA GLU A 94 14.20 -2.11 8.51
C GLU A 94 12.84 -2.07 7.78
N LEU A 95 12.79 -1.41 6.60
CA LEU A 95 11.60 -1.43 5.75
C LEU A 95 11.28 -2.85 5.25
N GLU A 96 12.30 -3.57 4.76
CA GLU A 96 12.17 -4.96 4.32
C GLU A 96 11.68 -5.86 5.45
N GLU A 97 12.30 -5.77 6.64
CA GLU A 97 11.93 -6.58 7.80
C GLU A 97 10.47 -6.33 8.22
N ILE A 98 10.04 -5.06 8.27
CA ILE A 98 8.69 -4.71 8.71
C ILE A 98 7.65 -5.05 7.65
N LEU A 99 7.93 -4.81 6.38
CA LEU A 99 7.01 -5.10 5.27
C LEU A 99 7.03 -6.58 4.86
N GLY A 100 8.15 -7.28 5.06
CA GLY A 100 8.30 -8.68 4.63
C GLY A 100 8.33 -8.84 3.11
N ILE A 101 8.85 -7.83 2.38
CA ILE A 101 9.10 -7.84 0.94
C ILE A 101 10.44 -7.17 0.65
N PRO A 102 11.14 -7.53 -0.42
CA PRO A 102 12.36 -6.83 -0.83
C PRO A 102 12.08 -5.35 -1.12
N VAL A 103 12.99 -4.48 -0.66
CA VAL A 103 12.92 -3.03 -0.88
C VAL A 103 14.21 -2.55 -1.54
N VAL A 104 14.13 -2.04 -2.74
CA VAL A 104 15.31 -1.61 -3.50
C VAL A 104 15.29 -0.08 -3.65
N PRO A 105 16.29 0.62 -3.09
CA PRO A 105 16.41 2.07 -3.25
C PRO A 105 16.93 2.39 -4.65
N ILE A 106 16.17 3.20 -5.40
CA ILE A 106 16.51 3.56 -6.78
C ILE A 106 16.45 5.08 -7.02
N SER A 107 17.12 5.51 -8.06
CA SER A 107 16.86 6.78 -8.73
C SER A 107 16.70 6.51 -10.23
N ALA A 108 15.46 6.44 -10.70
CA ALA A 108 15.18 6.18 -12.11
C ALA A 108 15.77 7.29 -13.01
N ALA A 109 15.75 8.55 -12.57
CA ALA A 109 16.32 9.69 -13.29
C ALA A 109 17.84 9.56 -13.50
N LYS A 110 18.56 8.90 -12.55
CA LYS A 110 20.02 8.70 -12.61
C LYS A 110 20.41 7.28 -13.02
N ASN A 111 19.44 6.41 -13.29
CA ASN A 111 19.66 4.99 -13.57
C ASN A 111 20.43 4.27 -12.44
N GLU A 112 20.20 4.66 -11.18
CA GLU A 112 20.80 4.03 -10.00
C GLU A 112 19.87 2.94 -9.44
N GLY A 113 20.42 1.78 -9.07
CA GLY A 113 19.71 0.67 -8.41
C GLY A 113 18.78 -0.15 -9.33
N ILE A 114 18.76 0.12 -10.65
CA ILE A 114 17.85 -0.55 -11.59
C ILE A 114 18.21 -2.03 -11.79
N ASP A 115 19.48 -2.37 -11.93
CA ASP A 115 19.91 -3.75 -12.11
C ASP A 115 19.60 -4.60 -10.86
N GLU A 116 19.79 -4.03 -9.67
CA GLU A 116 19.42 -4.65 -8.38
C GLU A 116 17.90 -4.87 -8.29
N LEU A 117 17.10 -3.85 -8.66
CA LEU A 117 15.64 -3.97 -8.72
C LEU A 117 15.19 -5.11 -9.64
N ILE A 118 15.76 -5.20 -10.84
CA ILE A 118 15.46 -6.27 -11.80
C ILE A 118 15.85 -7.64 -11.21
N SER A 119 17.03 -7.75 -10.60
CA SER A 119 17.48 -9.00 -9.96
C SER A 119 16.51 -9.48 -8.89
N HIS A 120 16.07 -8.59 -7.98
CA HIS A 120 15.09 -8.93 -6.96
C HIS A 120 13.71 -9.26 -7.54
N ALA A 121 13.26 -8.51 -8.56
CA ALA A 121 11.98 -8.78 -9.22
C ALA A 121 11.96 -10.15 -9.89
N MET A 122 13.03 -10.51 -10.60
CA MET A 122 13.20 -11.83 -11.22
C MET A 122 13.24 -12.93 -10.17
N HIS A 123 13.95 -12.72 -9.06
CA HIS A 123 14.05 -13.68 -7.97
C HIS A 123 12.68 -14.00 -7.36
N VAL A 124 11.93 -12.97 -6.90
CA VAL A 124 10.62 -13.20 -6.28
C VAL A 124 9.61 -13.80 -7.25
N ALA A 125 9.72 -13.47 -8.55
CA ALA A 125 8.86 -14.04 -9.58
C ALA A 125 9.22 -15.51 -9.89
N GLU A 126 10.50 -15.88 -9.91
CA GLU A 126 10.97 -17.24 -10.16
C GLU A 126 10.61 -18.17 -8.99
N PHE A 127 10.90 -17.75 -7.76
CA PHE A 127 10.64 -18.56 -6.56
C PHE A 127 9.21 -18.44 -6.02
N GLN A 128 8.38 -17.59 -6.63
CA GLN A 128 6.98 -17.34 -6.22
C GLN A 128 6.85 -17.02 -4.74
N GLU A 129 7.74 -16.15 -4.23
CA GLU A 129 7.79 -15.72 -2.83
C GLU A 129 6.69 -14.70 -2.54
N PRO A 130 5.61 -15.10 -1.83
CA PRO A 130 4.54 -14.17 -1.51
C PRO A 130 5.02 -13.16 -0.45
N PRO A 131 4.36 -11.99 -0.33
CA PRO A 131 4.65 -11.04 0.75
C PRO A 131 4.62 -11.72 2.12
N GLY A 132 5.68 -11.54 2.89
CA GLY A 132 5.82 -12.16 4.22
C GLY A 132 4.86 -11.58 5.26
N ARG A 133 4.31 -10.39 5.00
CA ARG A 133 3.30 -9.74 5.84
C ARG A 133 2.08 -9.37 5.02
N ILE A 134 0.91 -9.78 5.49
CA ILE A 134 -0.40 -9.38 4.99
C ILE A 134 -1.29 -8.79 6.10
N ASP A 135 -0.84 -8.84 7.34
CA ASP A 135 -1.53 -8.29 8.50
C ASP A 135 -0.82 -7.01 8.98
N PHE A 136 -1.55 -5.91 8.92
CA PHE A 136 -1.06 -4.57 9.25
C PHE A 136 -1.62 -4.05 10.58
N CYS A 137 -2.33 -4.91 11.31
CA CYS A 137 -2.78 -4.56 12.65
C CYS A 137 -1.58 -4.50 13.60
N PRO A 138 -1.43 -3.45 14.40
CA PRO A 138 -0.46 -3.44 15.48
C PRO A 138 -0.74 -4.57 16.46
N ASP A 139 0.32 -5.15 17.05
CA ASP A 139 0.19 -6.13 18.12
C ASP A 139 -0.50 -5.48 19.33
N SER A 140 -1.82 -5.52 19.36
CA SER A 140 -2.57 -5.03 20.51
C SER A 140 -2.64 -6.15 21.56
N LYS A 141 -1.94 -5.98 22.64
CA LYS A 141 -2.03 -6.87 23.82
C LYS A 141 -3.27 -6.59 24.68
N GLN A 142 -4.14 -5.65 24.28
CA GLN A 142 -5.32 -5.25 25.05
C GLN A 142 -6.59 -5.60 24.26
N GLU A 143 -7.46 -6.42 24.86
CA GLU A 143 -8.76 -6.83 24.28
C GLU A 143 -9.71 -5.67 23.94
N LYS A 144 -9.49 -4.47 24.47
CA LYS A 144 -10.37 -3.29 24.29
C LYS A 144 -9.73 -2.17 23.46
N ASP A 145 -8.63 -2.45 22.76
CA ASP A 145 -8.03 -1.46 21.89
C ASP A 145 -8.89 -1.32 20.59
N PRO A 146 -9.27 -0.10 20.15
CA PRO A 146 -9.97 0.13 18.89
C PRO A 146 -9.28 -0.52 17.68
N ILE A 147 -7.95 -0.55 17.69
CA ILE A 147 -7.16 -1.23 16.63
C ILE A 147 -7.35 -2.75 16.69
N GLY A 148 -7.45 -3.33 17.89
CA GLY A 148 -7.80 -4.73 18.08
C GLY A 148 -9.20 -5.08 17.57
N ALA A 149 -10.15 -4.14 17.59
CA ALA A 149 -11.48 -4.34 17.02
C ALA A 149 -11.43 -4.53 15.49
N VAL A 150 -10.63 -3.73 14.79
CA VAL A 150 -10.43 -3.87 13.35
C VAL A 150 -9.78 -5.22 13.01
N HIS A 151 -8.75 -5.62 13.77
CA HIS A 151 -8.10 -6.93 13.58
C HIS A 151 -9.10 -8.08 13.74
N ARG A 152 -9.91 -8.09 14.81
CA ARG A 152 -10.94 -9.12 15.03
C ARG A 152 -11.97 -9.14 13.91
N CYS A 153 -12.40 -7.98 13.43
CA CYS A 153 -13.33 -7.87 12.31
C CYS A 153 -12.74 -8.48 11.03
N ILE A 154 -11.52 -8.10 10.65
CA ILE A 154 -10.87 -8.65 9.46
C ILE A 154 -10.66 -10.16 9.60
N HIS A 155 -10.21 -10.65 10.75
CA HIS A 155 -9.99 -12.06 10.99
C HIS A 155 -11.30 -12.86 10.89
N ALA A 156 -12.38 -12.38 11.50
CA ALA A 156 -13.70 -13.00 11.40
C ALA A 156 -14.23 -12.98 9.96
N ALA A 157 -14.04 -11.86 9.24
CA ALA A 157 -14.41 -11.73 7.83
C ALA A 157 -13.64 -12.72 6.95
N VAL A 158 -12.33 -12.86 7.13
CA VAL A 158 -11.47 -13.82 6.40
C VAL A 158 -12.03 -15.25 6.57
N HIS A 159 -12.28 -15.68 7.80
CA HIS A 159 -12.81 -17.03 8.04
C HIS A 159 -14.22 -17.25 7.48
N MET A 160 -15.08 -16.23 7.61
CA MET A 160 -16.47 -16.32 7.12
C MET A 160 -16.54 -16.37 5.60
N LEU A 161 -15.70 -15.57 4.92
CA LEU A 161 -15.78 -15.34 3.47
C LEU A 161 -14.85 -16.25 2.66
N GLU A 162 -14.00 -17.04 3.32
CA GLU A 162 -13.01 -17.91 2.66
C GLU A 162 -13.61 -18.82 1.58
N PRO A 163 -14.76 -19.52 1.79
CA PRO A 163 -15.33 -20.39 0.77
C PRO A 163 -15.74 -19.64 -0.50
N GLU A 164 -16.40 -18.50 -0.35
CA GLU A 164 -16.89 -17.69 -1.47
C GLU A 164 -15.73 -16.98 -2.19
N ALA A 165 -14.74 -16.46 -1.46
CA ALA A 165 -13.56 -15.86 -2.05
C ALA A 165 -12.79 -16.88 -2.90
N LYS A 166 -12.58 -18.10 -2.39
CA LYS A 166 -11.95 -19.18 -3.15
C LYS A 166 -12.78 -19.58 -4.38
N ALA A 167 -14.11 -19.67 -4.25
CA ALA A 167 -14.99 -19.96 -5.36
C ALA A 167 -14.97 -18.87 -6.45
N ALA A 168 -14.80 -17.62 -6.05
CA ALA A 168 -14.64 -16.48 -6.95
C ALA A 168 -13.19 -16.34 -7.51
N GLY A 169 -12.24 -17.16 -7.05
CA GLY A 169 -10.83 -17.06 -7.44
C GLY A 169 -10.09 -15.85 -6.86
N LEU A 170 -10.66 -15.23 -5.81
CA LEU A 170 -10.12 -14.04 -5.17
C LEU A 170 -9.18 -14.39 -4.01
N PRO A 171 -8.11 -13.59 -3.77
CA PRO A 171 -7.32 -13.69 -2.55
C PRO A 171 -8.18 -13.36 -1.33
N VAL A 172 -8.25 -14.30 -0.38
CA VAL A 172 -9.24 -14.26 0.73
C VAL A 172 -9.10 -13.00 1.57
N ARG A 173 -7.86 -12.61 1.91
CA ARG A 173 -7.60 -11.42 2.72
C ARG A 173 -8.02 -10.15 2.00
N PHE A 174 -7.65 -10.01 0.74
CA PHE A 174 -8.04 -8.89 -0.11
C PHE A 174 -9.58 -8.79 -0.22
N ALA A 175 -10.25 -9.91 -0.54
CA ALA A 175 -11.71 -9.95 -0.64
C ALA A 175 -12.39 -9.54 0.69
N ALA A 176 -11.92 -10.06 1.82
CA ALA A 176 -12.46 -9.73 3.14
C ALA A 176 -12.30 -8.23 3.47
N THR A 177 -11.10 -7.68 3.24
CA THR A 177 -10.84 -6.26 3.50
C THR A 177 -11.67 -5.36 2.59
N LYS A 178 -11.77 -5.70 1.29
CA LYS A 178 -12.61 -4.95 0.33
C LYS A 178 -14.11 -5.06 0.64
N MET A 179 -14.58 -6.21 1.11
CA MET A 179 -15.96 -6.35 1.61
C MET A 179 -16.23 -5.47 2.83
N ILE A 180 -15.27 -5.35 3.76
CA ILE A 180 -15.38 -4.41 4.88
C ILE A 180 -15.40 -2.98 4.36
N GLU A 181 -14.59 -2.61 3.37
CA GLU A 181 -14.56 -1.30 2.72
C GLU A 181 -15.77 -1.01 1.81
N ASN A 182 -16.77 -1.88 1.78
CA ASN A 182 -17.99 -1.72 0.98
C ASN A 182 -17.74 -1.68 -0.54
N ASP A 183 -16.74 -2.42 -1.02
CA ASP A 183 -16.42 -2.50 -2.45
C ASP A 183 -17.51 -3.30 -3.19
N TYR A 184 -18.33 -2.59 -3.97
CA TYR A 184 -19.48 -3.15 -4.65
C TYR A 184 -19.12 -4.17 -5.75
N LEU A 185 -17.91 -4.08 -6.33
CA LEU A 185 -17.46 -5.03 -7.33
C LEU A 185 -17.09 -6.37 -6.70
N ILE A 186 -16.39 -6.35 -5.58
CA ILE A 186 -16.09 -7.56 -4.81
C ILE A 186 -17.37 -8.17 -4.23
N GLU A 187 -18.30 -7.35 -3.72
CA GLU A 187 -19.60 -7.84 -3.23
C GLU A 187 -20.35 -8.62 -4.33
N LYS A 188 -20.35 -8.10 -5.56
CA LYS A 188 -20.99 -8.74 -6.71
C LYS A 188 -20.34 -10.07 -7.09
N GLU A 189 -19.01 -10.15 -7.02
CA GLU A 189 -18.26 -11.38 -7.33
C GLU A 189 -18.43 -12.45 -6.25
N MET A 190 -18.47 -12.06 -4.98
CA MET A 190 -18.59 -12.96 -3.83
C MET A 190 -19.93 -13.69 -3.74
N ARG A 191 -21.01 -13.13 -4.29
CA ARG A 191 -22.36 -13.75 -4.36
C ARG A 191 -22.83 -14.33 -3.03
N LEU A 192 -22.70 -13.59 -1.94
CA LEU A 192 -23.09 -14.04 -0.61
C LEU A 192 -24.60 -14.31 -0.51
N SER A 193 -24.99 -15.34 0.26
CA SER A 193 -26.37 -15.52 0.67
C SER A 193 -26.83 -14.40 1.62
N ASP A 194 -28.13 -14.18 1.68
CA ASP A 194 -28.71 -13.14 2.55
C ASP A 194 -28.40 -13.40 4.04
N GLU A 195 -28.35 -14.64 4.46
CA GLU A 195 -27.96 -15.04 5.82
C GLU A 195 -26.52 -14.66 6.12
N LYS A 196 -25.57 -14.94 5.19
CA LYS A 196 -24.16 -14.53 5.34
C LYS A 196 -24.01 -13.02 5.31
N LYS A 197 -24.73 -12.32 4.45
CA LYS A 197 -24.73 -10.85 4.45
C LYS A 197 -25.16 -10.28 5.81
N GLN A 198 -26.22 -10.82 6.41
CA GLN A 198 -26.67 -10.39 7.73
C GLN A 198 -25.63 -10.66 8.81
N ALA A 199 -25.04 -11.85 8.84
CA ALA A 199 -23.98 -12.19 9.79
C ALA A 199 -22.74 -11.30 9.60
N PHE A 200 -22.36 -11.02 8.36
CA PHE A 200 -21.25 -10.11 8.04
C PHE A 200 -21.51 -8.69 8.53
N GLN A 201 -22.73 -8.16 8.34
CA GLN A 201 -23.11 -6.84 8.86
C GLN A 201 -23.07 -6.78 10.40
N GLN A 202 -23.35 -7.87 11.10
CA GLN A 202 -23.22 -7.92 12.56
C GLN A 202 -21.75 -7.77 13.01
N ILE A 203 -20.82 -8.44 12.32
CA ILE A 203 -19.39 -8.32 12.61
C ILE A 203 -18.92 -6.89 12.42
N ILE A 204 -19.35 -6.24 11.33
CA ILE A 204 -19.05 -4.84 11.05
C ILE A 204 -19.63 -3.92 12.13
N ALA A 205 -20.90 -4.09 12.49
CA ALA A 205 -21.55 -3.26 13.49
C ALA A 205 -20.86 -3.32 14.87
N VAL A 206 -20.30 -4.48 15.24
CA VAL A 206 -19.48 -4.61 16.44
C VAL A 206 -18.20 -3.78 16.34
N MET A 207 -17.48 -3.86 15.22
CA MET A 207 -16.27 -3.08 14.99
C MET A 207 -16.55 -1.58 15.00
N GLU A 208 -17.58 -1.12 14.29
CA GLU A 208 -17.97 0.30 14.24
C GLU A 208 -18.34 0.83 15.63
N LYS A 209 -19.06 0.03 16.43
CA LYS A 209 -19.41 0.38 17.81
C LYS A 209 -18.18 0.49 18.71
N GLU A 210 -17.20 -0.40 18.56
CA GLU A 210 -16.00 -0.42 19.38
C GLU A 210 -15.01 0.66 18.98
N THR A 211 -14.90 0.96 17.68
CA THR A 211 -13.98 1.99 17.15
C THR A 211 -14.57 3.40 17.20
N GLY A 212 -15.90 3.52 17.16
CA GLY A 212 -16.59 4.81 16.97
C GLY A 212 -16.42 5.38 15.55
N LEU A 213 -15.90 4.60 14.62
CA LEU A 213 -15.68 4.97 13.22
C LEU A 213 -16.57 4.10 12.32
N ASP A 214 -16.95 4.62 11.16
CA ASP A 214 -17.53 3.79 10.13
C ASP A 214 -16.49 2.77 9.58
N ARG A 215 -16.97 1.76 8.87
CA ARG A 215 -16.18 0.63 8.39
C ARG A 215 -15.00 1.04 7.51
N GLU A 216 -15.19 2.01 6.63
CA GLU A 216 -14.16 2.52 5.71
C GLU A 216 -13.11 3.32 6.48
N ALA A 217 -13.53 4.23 7.35
CA ALA A 217 -12.65 5.00 8.20
C ALA A 217 -11.85 4.12 9.18
N ALA A 218 -12.44 3.04 9.71
CA ALA A 218 -11.77 2.12 10.60
C ALA A 218 -10.59 1.40 9.90
N ILE A 219 -10.80 0.90 8.67
CA ILE A 219 -9.75 0.28 7.86
C ILE A 219 -8.69 1.31 7.45
N ALA A 220 -9.10 2.50 7.02
CA ALA A 220 -8.18 3.57 6.67
C ALA A 220 -7.30 3.98 7.86
N ASN A 221 -7.89 4.14 9.04
CA ASN A 221 -7.18 4.50 10.26
C ASN A 221 -6.15 3.43 10.67
N MET A 222 -6.50 2.15 10.54
CA MET A 222 -5.56 1.04 10.79
C MET A 222 -4.35 1.14 9.86
N ARG A 223 -4.57 1.28 8.54
CA ARG A 223 -3.48 1.42 7.56
C ARG A 223 -2.62 2.66 7.85
N PHE A 224 -3.26 3.80 8.09
CA PHE A 224 -2.56 5.04 8.43
C PHE A 224 -1.68 4.90 9.67
N THR A 225 -2.20 4.30 10.73
CA THR A 225 -1.44 4.08 11.97
C THR A 225 -0.22 3.18 11.71
N PHE A 226 -0.38 2.13 10.93
CA PHE A 226 0.74 1.25 10.55
C PHE A 226 1.80 2.02 9.75
N ILE A 227 1.38 2.76 8.71
CA ILE A 227 2.27 3.55 7.84
C ILE A 227 3.02 4.61 8.64
N GLU A 228 2.33 5.35 9.50
CA GLU A 228 2.94 6.38 10.34
C GLU A 228 4.03 5.79 11.25
N ASN A 229 3.74 4.66 11.89
CA ASN A 229 4.71 3.96 12.73
C ASN A 229 5.89 3.41 11.93
N LEU A 230 5.64 2.88 10.74
CA LEU A 230 6.66 2.43 9.81
C LEU A 230 7.59 3.59 9.40
N CYS A 231 7.02 4.69 8.89
CA CYS A 231 7.78 5.84 8.44
C CYS A 231 8.56 6.51 9.56
N LYS A 232 8.02 6.61 10.78
CA LYS A 232 8.76 7.11 11.96
C LYS A 232 9.99 6.28 12.29
N LYS A 233 9.95 4.96 12.08
CA LYS A 233 11.09 4.06 12.36
C LYS A 233 12.11 4.08 11.23
N THR A 234 11.66 4.14 9.98
CA THR A 234 12.50 3.83 8.82
C THR A 234 12.97 5.05 8.02
N LEU A 235 12.29 6.21 8.16
CA LEU A 235 12.70 7.44 7.49
C LEU A 235 13.47 8.33 8.46
N VAL A 236 14.69 8.70 8.05
CA VAL A 236 15.45 9.76 8.70
C VAL A 236 15.19 11.04 7.93
N ARG A 237 14.29 11.88 8.46
CA ARG A 237 14.04 13.21 7.91
C ARG A 237 15.14 14.15 8.44
N PRO A 238 15.73 15.00 7.60
CA PRO A 238 16.63 16.04 8.11
C PRO A 238 15.85 16.94 9.08
N HIS A 239 16.51 17.33 10.16
CA HIS A 239 16.01 18.41 10.98
C HIS A 239 15.89 19.66 10.09
N GLU A 240 14.66 20.04 9.77
CA GLU A 240 14.25 21.21 8.98
C GLU A 240 15.17 21.53 7.80
N SER A 241 14.72 21.25 6.57
CA SER A 241 15.50 21.58 5.40
C SER A 241 15.87 23.09 5.44
N LYS A 242 17.11 23.42 5.10
CA LYS A 242 17.56 24.82 5.00
C LYS A 242 16.67 25.67 4.08
N GLU A 243 15.97 25.02 3.15
CA GLU A 243 15.01 25.65 2.25
C GLU A 243 13.67 25.97 2.95
N HIS A 244 13.20 25.10 3.84
CA HIS A 244 12.01 25.38 4.63
C HIS A 244 12.27 26.54 5.60
N HIS A 245 13.45 26.60 6.21
CA HIS A 245 13.87 27.76 7.00
C HIS A 245 13.99 29.04 6.16
N ARG A 246 14.50 28.94 4.94
CA ARG A 246 14.56 30.07 4.01
C ARG A 246 13.18 30.52 3.56
N SER A 247 12.30 29.58 3.19
CA SER A 247 10.92 29.88 2.81
C SER A 247 10.15 30.52 3.95
N MET A 248 10.25 29.99 5.17
CA MET A 248 9.64 30.61 6.36
C MET A 248 10.22 31.99 6.69
N MET A 249 11.52 32.20 6.50
CA MET A 249 12.11 33.53 6.65
C MET A 249 11.61 34.50 5.60
N ILE A 250 11.52 34.08 4.35
CA ILE A 250 10.99 34.89 3.24
C ILE A 250 9.53 35.22 3.49
N ASP A 251 8.72 34.23 3.86
CA ASP A 251 7.30 34.44 4.20
C ASP A 251 7.16 35.41 5.39
N ARG A 252 7.96 35.25 6.42
CA ARG A 252 7.95 36.14 7.61
C ARG A 252 8.32 37.57 7.27
N VAL A 253 9.22 37.77 6.29
CA VAL A 253 9.57 39.09 5.78
C VAL A 253 8.47 39.65 4.89
N LEU A 254 7.89 38.85 4.01
CA LEU A 254 6.83 39.26 3.08
C LEU A 254 5.49 39.52 3.75
N THR A 255 5.16 38.75 4.81
CA THR A 255 3.88 38.83 5.52
C THR A 255 3.97 39.53 6.88
N GLY A 256 5.17 39.98 7.27
CA GLY A 256 5.40 40.66 8.54
C GLY A 256 4.69 42.01 8.63
N LYS A 257 4.04 42.27 9.76
CA LYS A 257 3.19 43.46 10.02
C LYS A 257 3.89 44.82 9.73
N TYR A 258 5.24 44.85 9.66
CA TYR A 258 6.05 46.04 9.40
C TYR A 258 6.92 45.92 8.13
N THR A 259 6.94 44.75 7.49
CA THR A 259 7.78 44.45 6.33
C THR A 259 7.00 44.05 5.11
N ALA A 260 5.67 43.84 5.24
CA ALA A 260 4.79 43.58 4.10
C ALA A 260 4.84 44.81 3.18
N ILE A 261 5.15 44.56 1.91
CA ILE A 261 5.10 45.58 0.86
C ILE A 261 3.66 46.08 0.78
N PRO A 262 3.42 47.41 0.80
CA PRO A 262 2.08 47.98 0.76
C PRO A 262 1.38 47.70 -0.59
#